data_1a1eb287cf6a47c0c923c4781baf6842
#
_entry.id   1a1eb287cf6a47c0c923c4781baf6842
#
_cell.length_a   1.000
_cell.length_b   1.000
_cell.length_c   1.000
_cell.angle_alpha   90.00
_cell.angle_beta   90.00
_cell.angle_gamma   90.00
#
_symmetry.space_group_name_H-M   'P 1'
#
loop_
_entity.id
_entity.type
_entity.pdbx_description
1 polymer ?
#
loop_
_entity_poly.entity_id
_entity_poly.type
_entity_poly.pdbx_seq_one_letter_code
_entity_poly.pdbx_strand_id
1 'polypeptide(L)'
;MNTSKKPMLSFWQIWNMSFGFLGIQYGFGLQQANLSPIFRYLGADESKLAVLWLAGPVTGLLIQPIIGAISDGTWTRFGRRKPFFLIGALTGSVAVLLMPYSSALWMAVGLFWILDASMNTAMEPYRAMVGDKLNDKQRTLGFSVQTFMIAGGQIAAGFMPLLLLSLGVSDDTQGGKHIPNIVKYSFVIGVVAMLVSMAWTNFTTDEYPPDNLEEFRAEQAAKGGFFGKIGHAFKDIWEAVIDMPQGLRRIWWVKLFTWYGLPFMWQYLSLSIARHSFNAPTPDSPNFAEGASYGGIAFIVMNVTTVVMAFLLPSIVKAIGTRMTYAVLLVCGGIGFISMLLTTNITLVLSCMIGVGIAWSAIITIPFIMTTSIVPQKRIGVYMGLLNAFICIPQIFNNLTVGFYYDTLLKGDPRNALVLCGICFILAAVCCLFIPKTVEPKYITEIDEQEENLQGDFAAVK
;
A
#
# COMPACT_ATOMS: atom_id res chain seq x y z
N MET A 1 2.43 -19.86 -21.50
CA MET A 1 1.16 -20.61 -21.37
C MET A 1 0.00 -19.75 -21.84
N ASN A 2 -0.80 -20.27 -22.74
CA ASN A 2 -2.02 -19.59 -23.17
C ASN A 2 -2.99 -19.54 -21.97
N THR A 3 -3.40 -18.35 -21.52
CA THR A 3 -4.22 -18.14 -20.30
C THR A 3 -5.54 -18.93 -20.30
N SER A 4 -6.07 -19.24 -21.48
CA SER A 4 -7.27 -20.06 -21.65
C SER A 4 -7.10 -21.57 -21.33
N LYS A 5 -5.85 -22.05 -21.19
CA LYS A 5 -5.53 -23.46 -20.90
C LYS A 5 -5.26 -23.78 -19.42
N LYS A 6 -5.23 -22.74 -18.54
CA LYS A 6 -5.00 -22.96 -17.11
C LYS A 6 -6.20 -23.63 -16.45
N PRO A 7 -5.99 -24.63 -15.57
CA PRO A 7 -7.08 -25.31 -14.88
C PRO A 7 -7.85 -24.37 -13.98
N MET A 8 -9.13 -24.65 -13.79
CA MET A 8 -9.96 -23.96 -12.78
C MET A 8 -9.54 -24.40 -11.39
N LEU A 9 -9.19 -23.45 -10.53
CA LEU A 9 -8.87 -23.72 -9.13
C LEU A 9 -10.14 -23.62 -8.27
N SER A 10 -10.21 -24.44 -7.21
CA SER A 10 -11.25 -24.27 -6.20
C SER A 10 -11.06 -22.99 -5.40
N PHE A 11 -12.13 -22.52 -4.73
CA PHE A 11 -12.05 -21.37 -3.84
C PHE A 11 -10.95 -21.54 -2.77
N TRP A 12 -10.84 -22.72 -2.17
CA TRP A 12 -9.84 -23.01 -1.14
C TRP A 12 -8.41 -23.02 -1.67
N GLN A 13 -8.19 -23.41 -2.92
CA GLN A 13 -6.87 -23.29 -3.55
C GLN A 13 -6.47 -21.84 -3.78
N ILE A 14 -7.44 -20.98 -4.19
CA ILE A 14 -7.21 -19.54 -4.34
C ILE A 14 -6.97 -18.88 -2.98
N TRP A 15 -7.71 -19.29 -1.95
CA TRP A 15 -7.54 -18.85 -0.56
C TRP A 15 -6.15 -19.20 -0.04
N ASN A 16 -5.75 -20.46 -0.13
CA ASN A 16 -4.44 -20.93 0.32
C ASN A 16 -3.29 -20.24 -0.40
N MET A 17 -3.42 -20.06 -1.72
CA MET A 17 -2.46 -19.31 -2.52
C MET A 17 -2.32 -17.85 -2.05
N SER A 18 -3.38 -17.24 -1.56
CA SER A 18 -3.40 -15.83 -1.14
C SER A 18 -3.08 -15.64 0.34
N PHE A 19 -3.08 -16.70 1.15
CA PHE A 19 -3.00 -16.62 2.60
C PHE A 19 -1.69 -16.00 3.12
N GLY A 20 -0.56 -16.24 2.47
CA GLY A 20 0.73 -15.63 2.84
C GLY A 20 0.74 -14.09 2.75
N PHE A 21 -0.16 -13.51 1.96
CA PHE A 21 -0.29 -12.05 1.88
C PHE A 21 -0.76 -11.44 3.21
N LEU A 22 -1.55 -12.19 4.00
CA LEU A 22 -2.00 -11.76 5.33
C LEU A 22 -0.80 -11.45 6.25
N GLY A 23 0.21 -12.34 6.30
CA GLY A 23 1.38 -12.13 7.14
C GLY A 23 2.26 -10.96 6.68
N ILE A 24 2.48 -10.81 5.36
CA ILE A 24 3.20 -9.65 4.81
C ILE A 24 2.47 -8.35 5.20
N GLN A 25 1.16 -8.32 5.06
CA GLN A 25 0.35 -7.13 5.34
C GLN A 25 0.19 -6.88 6.84
N TYR A 26 0.31 -7.90 7.67
CA TYR A 26 0.45 -7.71 9.11
C TYR A 26 1.73 -6.91 9.42
N GLY A 27 2.87 -7.28 8.81
CA GLY A 27 4.12 -6.53 8.92
C GLY A 27 3.97 -5.05 8.50
N PHE A 28 3.32 -4.78 7.36
CA PHE A 28 3.02 -3.41 6.93
C PHE A 28 2.11 -2.67 7.91
N GLY A 29 1.08 -3.32 8.46
CA GLY A 29 0.21 -2.72 9.46
C GLY A 29 0.95 -2.33 10.73
N LEU A 30 1.86 -3.19 11.23
CA LEU A 30 2.72 -2.86 12.36
C LEU A 30 3.62 -1.65 12.07
N GLN A 31 4.22 -1.62 10.89
CA GLN A 31 5.06 -0.52 10.44
C GLN A 31 4.27 0.80 10.42
N GLN A 32 3.11 0.82 9.79
CA GLN A 32 2.29 2.02 9.66
C GLN A 32 1.85 2.58 11.02
N ALA A 33 1.47 1.72 11.96
CA ALA A 33 0.96 2.16 13.26
C ALA A 33 2.07 2.49 14.27
N ASN A 34 3.19 1.77 14.25
CA ASN A 34 4.15 1.78 15.36
C ASN A 34 5.52 2.39 15.02
N LEU A 35 5.89 2.58 13.75
CA LEU A 35 7.24 2.98 13.39
C LEU A 35 7.61 4.38 13.91
N SER A 36 6.75 5.37 13.73
CA SER A 36 6.99 6.72 14.26
C SER A 36 7.03 6.75 15.78
N PRO A 37 6.11 6.11 16.53
CA PRO A 37 6.26 5.93 17.97
C PRO A 37 7.58 5.25 18.37
N ILE A 38 8.01 4.19 17.68
CA ILE A 38 9.30 3.52 17.96
C ILE A 38 10.47 4.51 17.79
N PHE A 39 10.50 5.26 16.72
CA PHE A 39 11.54 6.27 16.51
C PHE A 39 11.52 7.34 17.62
N ARG A 40 10.33 7.74 18.09
CA ARG A 40 10.20 8.69 19.20
C ARG A 40 10.71 8.11 20.53
N TYR A 41 10.43 6.83 20.85
CA TYR A 41 11.01 6.16 22.03
C TYR A 41 12.54 6.10 21.98
N LEU A 42 13.12 6.05 20.78
CA LEU A 42 14.57 6.03 20.57
C LEU A 42 15.19 7.44 20.42
N GLY A 43 14.41 8.48 20.74
CA GLY A 43 14.88 9.87 20.82
C GLY A 43 14.90 10.63 19.48
N ALA A 44 14.16 10.17 18.47
CA ALA A 44 14.03 10.93 17.23
C ALA A 44 13.24 12.23 17.42
N ASP A 45 13.72 13.31 16.84
CA ASP A 45 12.96 14.56 16.72
C ASP A 45 11.83 14.40 15.71
N GLU A 46 10.67 15.00 15.98
CA GLU A 46 9.52 14.93 15.06
C GLU A 46 9.81 15.53 13.68
N SER A 47 10.60 16.61 13.62
CA SER A 47 11.03 17.23 12.36
C SER A 47 11.90 16.31 11.49
N LYS A 48 12.57 15.32 12.08
CA LYS A 48 13.41 14.36 11.37
C LYS A 48 12.68 13.08 10.96
N LEU A 49 11.49 12.83 11.47
CA LEU A 49 10.74 11.58 11.18
C LEU A 49 10.59 11.33 9.69
N ALA A 50 10.29 12.36 8.90
CA ALA A 50 10.11 12.21 7.47
C ALA A 50 11.33 11.58 6.78
N VAL A 51 12.54 12.03 7.10
CA VAL A 51 13.78 11.47 6.54
C VAL A 51 13.99 10.02 6.98
N LEU A 52 13.61 9.67 8.21
CA LEU A 52 13.71 8.29 8.71
C LEU A 52 12.77 7.33 7.97
N TRP A 53 11.66 7.84 7.41
CA TRP A 53 10.71 7.08 6.58
C TRP A 53 11.14 6.92 5.11
N LEU A 54 12.30 7.43 4.72
CA LEU A 54 12.77 7.42 3.34
C LEU A 54 12.95 6.00 2.77
N ALA A 55 13.15 5.00 3.62
CA ALA A 55 13.32 3.61 3.20
C ALA A 55 12.14 3.14 2.33
N GLY A 56 10.90 3.37 2.76
CA GLY A 56 9.70 2.91 2.06
C GLY A 56 9.67 3.27 0.58
N PRO A 57 9.62 4.54 0.21
CA PRO A 57 9.53 4.93 -1.19
C PRO A 57 10.81 4.65 -2.00
N VAL A 58 11.99 4.64 -1.37
CA VAL A 58 13.25 4.32 -2.10
C VAL A 58 13.31 2.83 -2.43
N THR A 59 13.01 1.95 -1.48
CA THR A 59 12.99 0.51 -1.73
C THR A 59 11.86 0.13 -2.68
N GLY A 60 10.68 0.75 -2.55
CA GLY A 60 9.57 0.57 -3.49
C GLY A 60 9.91 0.96 -4.92
N LEU A 61 10.64 2.06 -5.10
CA LEU A 61 11.07 2.52 -6.42
C LEU A 61 12.13 1.62 -7.06
N LEU A 62 13.06 1.10 -6.26
CA LEU A 62 14.22 0.34 -6.75
C LEU A 62 14.01 -1.17 -6.71
N ILE A 63 13.55 -1.71 -5.56
CA ILE A 63 13.49 -3.16 -5.33
C ILE A 63 12.37 -3.81 -6.15
N GLN A 64 11.17 -3.20 -6.23
CA GLN A 64 10.04 -3.82 -6.94
C GLN A 64 10.35 -4.10 -8.42
N PRO A 65 10.82 -3.14 -9.25
CA PRO A 65 11.16 -3.43 -10.64
C PRO A 65 12.30 -4.46 -10.78
N ILE A 66 13.31 -4.37 -9.91
CA ILE A 66 14.46 -5.29 -9.93
C ILE A 66 13.99 -6.71 -9.65
N ILE A 67 13.26 -6.92 -8.57
CA ILE A 67 12.76 -8.24 -8.16
C ILE A 67 11.72 -8.76 -9.17
N GLY A 68 10.86 -7.89 -9.68
CA GLY A 68 9.95 -8.24 -10.77
C GLY A 68 10.69 -8.85 -11.95
N ALA A 69 11.68 -8.13 -12.49
CA ALA A 69 12.48 -8.58 -13.63
C ALA A 69 13.27 -9.88 -13.35
N ILE A 70 13.84 -10.01 -12.13
CA ILE A 70 14.58 -11.22 -11.75
C ILE A 70 13.63 -12.40 -11.61
N SER A 71 12.52 -12.25 -10.90
CA SER A 71 11.57 -13.32 -10.65
C SER A 71 10.91 -13.81 -11.95
N ASP A 72 10.68 -12.91 -12.92
CA ASP A 72 10.19 -13.24 -14.24
C ASP A 72 11.13 -14.16 -15.02
N GLY A 73 12.43 -13.99 -14.84
CA GLY A 73 13.47 -14.77 -15.50
C GLY A 73 14.02 -15.93 -14.68
N THR A 74 13.40 -16.29 -13.56
CA THR A 74 13.90 -17.34 -12.65
C THR A 74 13.00 -18.56 -12.70
N TRP A 75 13.62 -19.74 -12.70
CA TRP A 75 12.93 -21.01 -12.44
C TRP A 75 13.83 -21.89 -11.58
N THR A 76 13.38 -22.21 -10.37
CA THR A 76 14.11 -23.05 -9.40
C THR A 76 13.32 -24.33 -9.07
N ARG A 77 13.90 -25.22 -8.26
CA ARG A 77 13.20 -26.40 -7.72
C ARG A 77 11.99 -26.05 -6.85
N PHE A 78 11.92 -24.82 -6.32
CA PHE A 78 10.80 -24.32 -5.53
C PHE A 78 9.75 -23.57 -6.36
N GLY A 79 10.01 -23.37 -7.64
CA GLY A 79 9.18 -22.57 -8.54
C GLY A 79 9.85 -21.28 -8.97
N ARG A 80 9.07 -20.37 -9.53
CA ARG A 80 9.46 -19.09 -10.10
C ARG A 80 9.38 -17.96 -9.08
N ARG A 81 8.26 -17.87 -8.35
CA ARG A 81 7.92 -16.77 -7.43
C ARG A 81 8.23 -17.08 -5.97
N LYS A 82 8.02 -18.35 -5.57
CA LYS A 82 8.21 -18.81 -4.18
C LYS A 82 9.56 -18.43 -3.55
N PRO A 83 10.73 -18.58 -4.23
CA PRO A 83 12.00 -18.22 -3.60
C PRO A 83 12.06 -16.78 -3.12
N PHE A 84 11.49 -15.84 -3.88
CA PHE A 84 11.56 -14.42 -3.57
C PHE A 84 10.68 -14.04 -2.37
N PHE A 85 9.45 -14.54 -2.31
CA PHE A 85 8.62 -14.23 -1.16
C PHE A 85 9.04 -14.99 0.11
N LEU A 86 9.66 -16.18 -0.02
CA LEU A 86 10.25 -16.87 1.12
C LEU A 86 11.46 -16.11 1.67
N ILE A 87 12.38 -15.67 0.81
CA ILE A 87 13.53 -14.85 1.23
C ILE A 87 13.02 -13.55 1.88
N GLY A 88 12.10 -12.84 1.24
CA GLY A 88 11.52 -11.62 1.78
C GLY A 88 10.81 -11.85 3.12
N ALA A 89 10.04 -12.93 3.26
CA ALA A 89 9.40 -13.25 4.54
C ALA A 89 10.39 -13.59 5.65
N LEU A 90 11.44 -14.36 5.35
CA LEU A 90 12.46 -14.72 6.34
C LEU A 90 13.26 -13.50 6.79
N THR A 91 13.82 -12.73 5.85
CA THR A 91 14.60 -11.53 6.17
C THR A 91 13.75 -10.45 6.82
N GLY A 92 12.51 -10.25 6.35
CA GLY A 92 11.54 -9.35 6.95
C GLY A 92 11.14 -9.76 8.36
N SER A 93 10.95 -11.07 8.62
CA SER A 93 10.64 -11.58 9.96
C SER A 93 11.77 -11.29 10.97
N VAL A 94 13.03 -11.44 10.56
CA VAL A 94 14.17 -11.06 11.42
C VAL A 94 14.14 -9.57 11.72
N ALA A 95 13.90 -8.72 10.73
CA ALA A 95 13.83 -7.28 10.94
C ALA A 95 12.64 -6.87 11.83
N VAL A 96 11.44 -7.46 11.63
CA VAL A 96 10.28 -7.25 12.51
C VAL A 96 10.58 -7.67 13.93
N LEU A 97 11.22 -8.85 14.13
CA LEU A 97 11.55 -9.36 15.45
C LEU A 97 12.51 -8.43 16.21
N LEU A 98 13.55 -7.94 15.53
CA LEU A 98 14.61 -7.16 16.16
C LEU A 98 14.22 -5.68 16.35
N MET A 99 13.32 -5.14 15.56
CA MET A 99 12.97 -3.72 15.57
C MET A 99 12.56 -3.19 16.95
N PRO A 100 11.63 -3.81 17.70
CA PRO A 100 11.20 -3.31 19.01
C PRO A 100 12.25 -3.56 20.12
N TYR A 101 13.33 -4.25 19.84
CA TYR A 101 14.46 -4.45 20.73
C TYR A 101 15.65 -3.55 20.37
N SER A 102 15.47 -2.61 19.46
CA SER A 102 16.51 -1.65 19.09
C SER A 102 16.89 -0.78 20.31
N SER A 103 18.18 -0.69 20.58
CA SER A 103 18.74 0.13 21.67
C SER A 103 19.10 1.55 21.22
N ALA A 104 19.12 1.80 19.92
CA ALA A 104 19.48 3.09 19.32
C ALA A 104 18.69 3.36 18.05
N LEU A 105 18.48 4.64 17.75
CA LEU A 105 17.72 5.09 16.58
C LEU A 105 18.29 4.55 15.26
N TRP A 106 19.61 4.59 15.07
CA TRP A 106 20.25 4.09 13.84
C TRP A 106 19.98 2.60 13.61
N MET A 107 19.88 1.81 14.68
CA MET A 107 19.56 0.38 14.59
C MET A 107 18.13 0.17 14.08
N ALA A 108 17.15 0.87 14.65
CA ALA A 108 15.76 0.81 14.21
C ALA A 108 15.59 1.28 12.75
N VAL A 109 16.29 2.35 12.36
CA VAL A 109 16.30 2.85 10.98
C VAL A 109 16.90 1.80 10.02
N GLY A 110 18.05 1.21 10.37
CA GLY A 110 18.67 0.15 9.56
C GLY A 110 17.76 -1.08 9.42
N LEU A 111 17.11 -1.50 10.51
CA LEU A 111 16.14 -2.59 10.48
C LEU A 111 14.90 -2.24 9.64
N PHE A 112 14.47 -0.97 9.64
CA PHE A 112 13.40 -0.51 8.79
C PHE A 112 13.76 -0.61 7.29
N TRP A 113 14.99 -0.22 6.91
CA TRP A 113 15.48 -0.41 5.53
C TRP A 113 15.47 -1.88 5.11
N ILE A 114 15.93 -2.78 6.00
CA ILE A 114 15.92 -4.23 5.75
C ILE A 114 14.47 -4.75 5.65
N LEU A 115 13.60 -4.33 6.57
CA LEU A 115 12.20 -4.72 6.59
C LEU A 115 11.50 -4.33 5.29
N ASP A 116 11.60 -3.07 4.91
CA ASP A 116 10.89 -2.54 3.76
C ASP A 116 11.41 -3.14 2.43
N ALA A 117 12.74 -3.30 2.29
CA ALA A 117 13.33 -4.01 1.17
C ALA A 117 12.85 -5.48 1.09
N SER A 118 12.74 -6.15 2.25
CA SER A 118 12.25 -7.53 2.35
C SER A 118 10.79 -7.66 1.95
N MET A 119 9.94 -6.73 2.42
CA MET A 119 8.53 -6.69 2.09
C MET A 119 8.32 -6.45 0.59
N ASN A 120 9.05 -5.50 -0.02
CA ASN A 120 9.00 -5.24 -1.45
C ASN A 120 9.51 -6.42 -2.27
N THR A 121 10.52 -7.15 -1.77
CA THR A 121 11.02 -8.39 -2.40
C THR A 121 9.96 -9.49 -2.42
N ALA A 122 9.14 -9.61 -1.36
CA ALA A 122 8.07 -10.60 -1.29
C ALA A 122 6.85 -10.20 -2.10
N MET A 123 6.47 -8.93 -2.05
CA MET A 123 5.14 -8.44 -2.47
C MET A 123 4.93 -8.53 -3.98
N GLU A 124 5.92 -8.16 -4.80
CA GLU A 124 5.78 -8.13 -6.26
C GLU A 124 5.64 -9.52 -6.88
N PRO A 125 6.53 -10.51 -6.58
CA PRO A 125 6.35 -11.88 -7.06
C PRO A 125 5.05 -12.51 -6.57
N TYR A 126 4.61 -12.15 -5.35
CA TYR A 126 3.38 -12.66 -4.77
C TYR A 126 2.14 -12.17 -5.53
N ARG A 127 2.09 -10.89 -5.90
CA ARG A 127 1.02 -10.35 -6.76
C ARG A 127 1.00 -11.00 -8.14
N ALA A 128 2.18 -11.17 -8.74
CA ALA A 128 2.32 -11.79 -10.05
C ALA A 128 1.82 -13.25 -10.08
N MET A 129 1.93 -13.97 -8.96
CA MET A 129 1.49 -15.37 -8.86
C MET A 129 -0.01 -15.54 -9.15
N VAL A 130 -0.87 -14.56 -8.82
CA VAL A 130 -2.30 -14.57 -9.19
C VAL A 130 -2.46 -14.62 -10.71
N GLY A 131 -1.75 -13.75 -11.42
CA GLY A 131 -1.74 -13.74 -12.89
C GLY A 131 -1.15 -15.00 -13.49
N ASP A 132 -0.10 -15.56 -12.86
CA ASP A 132 0.60 -16.74 -13.34
C ASP A 132 -0.25 -18.03 -13.18
N LYS A 133 -1.03 -18.15 -12.11
CA LYS A 133 -1.79 -19.37 -11.78
C LYS A 133 -3.25 -19.36 -12.24
N LEU A 134 -3.92 -18.22 -12.18
CA LEU A 134 -5.35 -18.19 -12.46
C LEU A 134 -5.64 -17.96 -13.95
N ASN A 135 -6.71 -18.61 -14.43
CA ASN A 135 -7.27 -18.28 -15.71
C ASN A 135 -8.02 -16.94 -15.68
N ASP A 136 -8.34 -16.39 -16.85
CA ASP A 136 -8.94 -15.06 -16.95
C ASP A 136 -10.28 -14.95 -16.19
N LYS A 137 -11.09 -16.02 -16.15
CA LYS A 137 -12.38 -16.06 -15.44
C LYS A 137 -12.24 -15.96 -13.92
N GLN A 138 -11.11 -16.42 -13.37
CA GLN A 138 -10.88 -16.46 -11.91
C GLN A 138 -9.97 -15.34 -11.40
N ARG A 139 -9.36 -14.53 -12.28
CA ARG A 139 -8.43 -13.45 -11.85
C ARG A 139 -9.09 -12.45 -10.91
N THR A 140 -10.31 -12.03 -11.22
CA THR A 140 -11.05 -11.11 -10.35
C THR A 140 -11.23 -11.68 -8.95
N LEU A 141 -11.64 -12.96 -8.83
CA LEU A 141 -11.77 -13.64 -7.55
C LEU A 141 -10.41 -13.72 -6.83
N GLY A 142 -9.33 -14.04 -7.54
CA GLY A 142 -7.97 -14.10 -6.98
C GLY A 142 -7.53 -12.77 -6.37
N PHE A 143 -7.70 -11.66 -7.09
CA PHE A 143 -7.38 -10.33 -6.57
C PHE A 143 -8.29 -9.89 -5.43
N SER A 144 -9.58 -10.29 -5.45
CA SER A 144 -10.51 -10.02 -4.34
C SER A 144 -10.07 -10.74 -3.06
N VAL A 145 -9.69 -12.02 -3.16
CA VAL A 145 -9.18 -12.79 -2.00
C VAL A 145 -7.86 -12.18 -1.50
N GLN A 146 -6.95 -11.76 -2.40
CA GLN A 146 -5.74 -11.04 -1.99
C GLN A 146 -6.07 -9.74 -1.24
N THR A 147 -7.01 -8.95 -1.74
CA THR A 147 -7.45 -7.70 -1.09
C THR A 147 -8.01 -7.96 0.31
N PHE A 148 -8.78 -9.05 0.46
CA PHE A 148 -9.28 -9.49 1.77
C PHE A 148 -8.13 -9.85 2.73
N MET A 149 -7.10 -10.57 2.26
CA MET A 149 -5.92 -10.90 3.08
C MET A 149 -5.11 -9.66 3.45
N ILE A 150 -4.99 -8.68 2.54
CA ILE A 150 -4.35 -7.39 2.80
C ILE A 150 -5.05 -6.66 3.95
N ALA A 151 -6.37 -6.47 3.82
CA ALA A 151 -7.16 -5.78 4.84
C ALA A 151 -7.12 -6.54 6.18
N GLY A 152 -7.29 -7.86 6.16
CA GLY A 152 -7.25 -8.70 7.35
C GLY A 152 -5.91 -8.62 8.12
N GLY A 153 -4.79 -8.65 7.40
CA GLY A 153 -3.46 -8.51 8.00
C GLY A 153 -3.25 -7.14 8.66
N GLN A 154 -3.60 -6.06 7.98
CA GLN A 154 -3.46 -4.70 8.50
C GLN A 154 -4.41 -4.42 9.68
N ILE A 155 -5.65 -4.91 9.63
CA ILE A 155 -6.62 -4.81 10.72
C ILE A 155 -6.09 -5.56 11.95
N ALA A 156 -5.64 -6.79 11.79
CA ALA A 156 -5.10 -7.58 12.90
C ALA A 156 -3.88 -6.90 13.53
N ALA A 157 -2.96 -6.35 12.73
CA ALA A 157 -1.80 -5.62 13.22
C ALA A 157 -2.17 -4.34 13.98
N GLY A 158 -3.10 -3.56 13.44
CA GLY A 158 -3.53 -2.30 14.06
C GLY A 158 -4.27 -2.49 15.38
N PHE A 159 -4.99 -3.60 15.54
CA PHE A 159 -5.74 -3.91 16.76
C PHE A 159 -4.86 -4.54 17.86
N MET A 160 -3.75 -5.18 17.47
CA MET A 160 -2.96 -6.02 18.38
C MET A 160 -2.43 -5.31 19.64
N PRO A 161 -1.84 -4.09 19.58
CA PRO A 161 -1.34 -3.41 20.78
C PRO A 161 -2.45 -3.17 21.82
N LEU A 162 -3.63 -2.73 21.40
CA LEU A 162 -4.76 -2.49 22.31
C LEU A 162 -5.38 -3.79 22.84
N LEU A 163 -5.40 -4.85 22.04
CA LEU A 163 -5.78 -6.17 22.51
C LEU A 163 -4.85 -6.65 23.63
N LEU A 164 -3.55 -6.52 23.45
CA LEU A 164 -2.55 -6.89 24.45
C LEU A 164 -2.69 -6.05 25.72
N LEU A 165 -2.94 -4.74 25.58
CA LEU A 165 -3.21 -3.85 26.71
C LEU A 165 -4.46 -4.31 27.49
N SER A 166 -5.55 -4.66 26.81
CA SER A 166 -6.77 -5.16 27.45
C SER A 166 -6.57 -6.51 28.15
N LEU A 167 -5.58 -7.29 27.76
CA LEU A 167 -5.16 -8.54 28.40
C LEU A 167 -4.17 -8.31 29.56
N GLY A 168 -3.88 -7.06 29.93
CA GLY A 168 -3.02 -6.71 31.05
C GLY A 168 -1.52 -6.69 30.72
N VAL A 169 -1.14 -6.69 29.43
CA VAL A 169 0.26 -6.50 29.03
C VAL A 169 0.66 -5.04 29.28
N SER A 170 1.81 -4.82 29.88
CA SER A 170 2.30 -3.48 30.24
C SER A 170 2.58 -2.61 29.04
N ASP A 171 2.13 -1.37 29.11
CA ASP A 171 2.43 -0.27 28.18
C ASP A 171 3.49 0.70 28.76
N ASP A 172 4.14 0.35 29.90
CA ASP A 172 5.13 1.15 30.57
C ASP A 172 6.33 1.41 29.65
N THR A 173 6.66 2.69 29.47
CA THR A 173 7.78 3.18 28.67
C THR A 173 9.04 3.43 29.51
N GLN A 174 9.01 3.19 30.85
CA GLN A 174 10.09 3.51 31.76
C GLN A 174 10.60 4.96 31.62
N GLY A 175 9.67 5.92 31.62
CA GLY A 175 9.99 7.33 31.42
C GLY A 175 10.38 7.64 29.96
N GLY A 176 9.76 7.00 28.98
CA GLY A 176 9.95 7.24 27.54
C GLY A 176 11.23 6.68 26.94
N LYS A 177 12.02 5.92 27.72
CA LYS A 177 13.32 5.39 27.29
C LYS A 177 13.26 3.97 26.71
N HIS A 178 12.10 3.30 26.83
CA HIS A 178 11.92 1.93 26.41
C HIS A 178 10.67 1.76 25.56
N ILE A 179 10.78 0.94 24.53
CA ILE A 179 9.62 0.53 23.73
C ILE A 179 8.74 -0.38 24.59
N PRO A 180 7.43 -0.09 24.74
CA PRO A 180 6.56 -0.83 25.64
C PRO A 180 6.32 -2.28 25.21
N ASN A 181 5.99 -3.15 26.17
CA ASN A 181 5.81 -4.58 25.92
C ASN A 181 4.62 -4.87 24.98
N ILE A 182 3.56 -4.05 25.01
CA ILE A 182 2.44 -4.18 24.05
C ILE A 182 2.95 -4.10 22.60
N VAL A 183 3.92 -3.23 22.30
CA VAL A 183 4.53 -3.12 20.97
C VAL A 183 5.44 -4.33 20.72
N LYS A 184 6.32 -4.69 21.65
CA LYS A 184 7.23 -5.85 21.48
C LYS A 184 6.47 -7.14 21.16
N TYR A 185 5.43 -7.45 21.91
CA TYR A 185 4.64 -8.66 21.67
C TYR A 185 3.80 -8.59 20.40
N SER A 186 3.30 -7.41 20.02
CA SER A 186 2.63 -7.23 18.72
C SER A 186 3.56 -7.59 17.56
N PHE A 187 4.83 -7.22 17.64
CA PHE A 187 5.83 -7.55 16.63
C PHE A 187 6.19 -9.04 16.65
N VAL A 188 6.31 -9.67 17.81
CA VAL A 188 6.55 -11.13 17.93
C VAL A 188 5.38 -11.91 17.30
N ILE A 189 4.14 -11.52 17.59
CA ILE A 189 2.94 -12.11 16.96
C ILE A 189 2.97 -11.91 15.45
N GLY A 190 3.41 -10.73 14.98
CA GLY A 190 3.59 -10.44 13.57
C GLY A 190 4.60 -11.36 12.88
N VAL A 191 5.72 -11.66 13.53
CA VAL A 191 6.70 -12.66 13.03
C VAL A 191 6.05 -14.03 12.87
N VAL A 192 5.32 -14.49 13.87
CA VAL A 192 4.62 -15.78 13.81
C VAL A 192 3.58 -15.78 12.68
N ALA A 193 2.77 -14.73 12.59
CA ALA A 193 1.77 -14.59 11.53
C ALA A 193 2.42 -14.62 10.13
N MET A 194 3.53 -13.91 9.94
CA MET A 194 4.25 -13.84 8.67
C MET A 194 4.87 -15.19 8.29
N LEU A 195 5.56 -15.84 9.21
CA LEU A 195 6.20 -17.14 8.95
C LEU A 195 5.17 -18.24 8.71
N VAL A 196 4.13 -18.33 9.54
CA VAL A 196 3.09 -19.35 9.43
C VAL A 196 2.29 -19.18 8.13
N SER A 197 1.85 -17.97 7.81
CA SER A 197 1.07 -17.72 6.59
C SER A 197 1.87 -17.99 5.33
N MET A 198 3.16 -17.61 5.32
CA MET A 198 4.06 -17.89 4.19
C MET A 198 4.39 -19.37 4.04
N ALA A 199 4.68 -20.05 5.14
CA ALA A 199 4.89 -21.50 5.13
C ALA A 199 3.65 -22.22 4.59
N TRP A 200 2.46 -21.85 5.08
CA TRP A 200 1.19 -22.40 4.60
C TRP A 200 1.03 -22.28 3.09
N THR A 201 1.17 -21.05 2.55
CA THR A 201 1.09 -20.84 1.11
C THR A 201 2.14 -21.63 0.35
N ASN A 202 3.38 -21.68 0.86
CA ASN A 202 4.46 -22.41 0.19
C ASN A 202 4.20 -23.91 0.10
N PHE A 203 3.63 -24.52 1.13
CA PHE A 203 3.33 -25.96 1.16
C PHE A 203 2.04 -26.33 0.43
N THR A 204 1.05 -25.42 0.35
CA THR A 204 -0.26 -25.71 -0.23
C THR A 204 -0.43 -25.25 -1.67
N THR A 205 0.56 -24.54 -2.23
CA THR A 205 0.46 -23.94 -3.57
C THR A 205 1.63 -24.38 -4.43
N ASP A 206 1.38 -25.02 -5.57
CA ASP A 206 2.40 -25.33 -6.56
C ASP A 206 2.39 -24.31 -7.70
N GLU A 207 3.55 -24.03 -8.27
CA GLU A 207 3.68 -23.20 -9.46
C GLU A 207 3.74 -24.07 -10.72
N TYR A 208 3.25 -23.52 -11.85
CA TYR A 208 3.31 -24.23 -13.12
C TYR A 208 4.66 -24.01 -13.79
N PRO A 209 5.36 -25.09 -14.20
CA PRO A 209 6.60 -24.97 -14.94
C PRO A 209 6.37 -24.33 -16.31
N PRO A 210 7.38 -23.68 -16.90
CA PRO A 210 7.35 -23.26 -18.30
C PRO A 210 7.07 -24.45 -19.22
N ASP A 211 6.32 -24.23 -20.31
CA ASP A 211 5.98 -25.29 -21.29
C ASP A 211 7.22 -25.93 -21.89
N ASN A 212 8.26 -25.13 -22.15
CA ASN A 212 9.58 -25.57 -22.59
C ASN A 212 10.65 -24.88 -21.73
N LEU A 213 11.28 -25.63 -20.85
CA LEU A 213 12.29 -25.10 -19.94
C LEU A 213 13.59 -24.72 -20.63
N GLU A 214 13.96 -25.42 -21.71
CA GLU A 214 15.18 -25.11 -22.48
C GLU A 214 15.01 -23.82 -23.28
N GLU A 215 13.89 -23.66 -23.95
CA GLU A 215 13.54 -22.44 -24.67
C GLU A 215 13.45 -21.24 -23.71
N PHE A 216 12.80 -21.41 -22.55
CA PHE A 216 12.76 -20.41 -21.51
C PHE A 216 14.16 -19.97 -21.05
N ARG A 217 15.07 -20.92 -20.81
CA ARG A 217 16.46 -20.62 -20.44
C ARG A 217 17.24 -19.90 -21.55
N ALA A 218 17.04 -20.34 -22.80
CA ALA A 218 17.66 -19.68 -23.96
C ALA A 218 17.18 -18.25 -24.14
N GLU A 219 15.87 -17.99 -24.03
CA GLU A 219 15.32 -16.63 -24.06
C GLU A 219 15.87 -15.76 -22.93
N GLN A 220 15.98 -16.33 -21.71
CA GLN A 220 16.52 -15.58 -20.58
C GLN A 220 18.01 -15.27 -20.73
N ALA A 221 18.78 -16.17 -21.33
CA ALA A 221 20.19 -15.95 -21.65
C ALA A 221 20.36 -14.84 -22.71
N ALA A 222 19.48 -14.80 -23.72
CA ALA A 222 19.48 -13.78 -24.76
C ALA A 222 19.21 -12.36 -24.25
N LYS A 223 18.50 -12.20 -23.13
CA LYS A 223 18.19 -10.91 -22.48
C LYS A 223 19.39 -10.31 -21.72
N GLY A 224 20.58 -10.90 -21.80
CA GLY A 224 21.82 -10.27 -21.31
C GLY A 224 21.99 -10.28 -19.80
N GLY A 225 21.84 -11.40 -19.12
CA GLY A 225 22.16 -11.55 -17.70
C GLY A 225 21.39 -10.61 -16.74
N PHE A 226 21.81 -10.60 -15.48
CA PHE A 226 21.16 -9.80 -14.41
C PHE A 226 21.14 -8.29 -14.69
N PHE A 227 22.31 -7.71 -15.01
CA PHE A 227 22.42 -6.27 -15.24
C PHE A 227 21.76 -5.83 -16.55
N GLY A 228 21.76 -6.68 -17.58
CA GLY A 228 21.09 -6.40 -18.85
C GLY A 228 19.56 -6.27 -18.64
N LYS A 229 18.94 -7.18 -17.92
CA LYS A 229 17.51 -7.14 -17.61
C LYS A 229 17.10 -5.87 -16.83
N ILE A 230 17.89 -5.50 -15.84
CA ILE A 230 17.66 -4.27 -15.06
C ILE A 230 17.81 -3.05 -15.96
N GLY A 231 18.88 -2.98 -16.76
CA GLY A 231 19.11 -1.88 -17.69
C GLY A 231 17.97 -1.71 -18.69
N HIS A 232 17.46 -2.82 -19.25
CA HIS A 232 16.28 -2.80 -20.14
C HIS A 232 15.03 -2.29 -19.43
N ALA A 233 14.74 -2.74 -18.23
CA ALA A 233 13.57 -2.28 -17.48
C ALA A 233 13.60 -0.77 -17.21
N PHE A 234 14.75 -0.23 -16.79
CA PHE A 234 14.91 1.23 -16.59
C PHE A 234 14.84 2.01 -17.90
N LYS A 235 15.40 1.48 -18.98
CA LYS A 235 15.32 2.08 -20.31
C LYS A 235 13.88 2.15 -20.80
N ASP A 236 13.11 1.07 -20.68
CA ASP A 236 11.71 1.01 -21.07
C ASP A 236 10.84 2.02 -20.28
N ILE A 237 11.11 2.17 -18.98
CA ILE A 237 10.43 3.19 -18.14
C ILE A 237 10.81 4.59 -18.61
N TRP A 238 12.08 4.84 -18.91
CA TRP A 238 12.54 6.15 -19.41
C TRP A 238 11.91 6.51 -20.75
N GLU A 239 11.83 5.57 -21.68
CA GLU A 239 11.13 5.74 -22.96
C GLU A 239 9.64 6.03 -22.74
N ALA A 240 8.99 5.34 -21.77
CA ALA A 240 7.60 5.60 -21.42
C ALA A 240 7.37 6.99 -20.80
N VAL A 241 8.38 7.56 -20.13
CA VAL A 241 8.35 8.97 -19.66
C VAL A 241 8.36 9.94 -20.83
N ILE A 242 9.22 9.68 -21.84
CA ILE A 242 9.33 10.53 -23.03
C ILE A 242 8.04 10.47 -23.87
N ASP A 243 7.54 9.26 -24.13
CA ASP A 243 6.36 8.99 -24.95
C ASP A 243 5.04 9.07 -24.16
N MET A 244 5.05 9.71 -22.98
CA MET A 244 3.93 9.69 -22.05
C MET A 244 2.67 10.32 -22.66
N PRO A 245 1.54 9.58 -22.73
CA PRO A 245 0.26 10.12 -23.19
C PRO A 245 -0.19 11.34 -22.37
N GLN A 246 -0.87 12.28 -23.01
CA GLN A 246 -1.34 13.51 -22.33
C GLN A 246 -2.22 13.22 -21.12
N GLY A 247 -3.09 12.21 -21.19
CA GLY A 247 -3.91 11.77 -20.06
C GLY A 247 -3.08 11.36 -18.84
N LEU A 248 -2.00 10.59 -19.06
CA LEU A 248 -1.11 10.15 -18.00
C LEU A 248 -0.30 11.31 -17.39
N ARG A 249 0.10 12.31 -18.19
CA ARG A 249 0.72 13.56 -17.69
C ARG A 249 -0.21 14.33 -16.76
N ARG A 250 -1.54 14.28 -16.96
CA ARG A 250 -2.51 14.91 -16.07
C ARG A 250 -2.71 14.08 -14.79
N ILE A 251 -2.71 12.76 -14.89
CA ILE A 251 -2.76 11.84 -13.71
C ILE A 251 -1.53 12.04 -12.82
N TRP A 252 -0.35 12.37 -13.38
CA TRP A 252 0.85 12.69 -12.60
C TRP A 252 0.61 13.78 -11.56
N TRP A 253 -0.05 14.88 -11.90
CA TRP A 253 -0.31 15.96 -10.96
C TRP A 253 -1.23 15.54 -9.82
N VAL A 254 -2.23 14.72 -10.09
CA VAL A 254 -3.09 14.14 -9.04
C VAL A 254 -2.27 13.24 -8.12
N LYS A 255 -1.46 12.37 -8.71
CA LYS A 255 -0.55 11.49 -7.98
C LYS A 255 0.49 12.26 -7.17
N LEU A 256 1.04 13.34 -7.73
CA LEU A 256 2.01 14.19 -7.04
C LEU A 256 1.45 14.71 -5.71
N PHE A 257 0.27 15.31 -5.72
CA PHE A 257 -0.32 15.85 -4.50
C PHE A 257 -0.80 14.74 -3.54
N THR A 258 -1.45 13.69 -4.03
CA THR A 258 -1.92 12.61 -3.15
C THR A 258 -0.75 11.90 -2.46
N TRP A 259 0.31 11.55 -3.20
CA TRP A 259 1.44 10.79 -2.65
C TRP A 259 2.51 11.66 -1.99
N TYR A 260 2.46 12.99 -2.17
CA TYR A 260 3.18 13.93 -1.33
C TYR A 260 2.47 14.09 0.04
N GLY A 261 1.14 14.08 0.04
CA GLY A 261 0.34 14.22 1.27
C GLY A 261 0.34 12.98 2.16
N LEU A 262 0.20 11.78 1.58
CA LEU A 262 0.02 10.53 2.32
C LEU A 262 1.09 10.19 3.37
N PRO A 263 2.39 10.45 3.16
CA PRO A 263 3.39 10.22 4.19
C PRO A 263 3.11 10.92 5.51
N PHE A 264 2.50 12.10 5.50
CA PHE A 264 2.11 12.80 6.74
C PHE A 264 1.18 11.95 7.60
N MET A 265 0.25 11.23 7.00
CA MET A 265 -0.63 10.31 7.73
C MET A 265 0.18 9.19 8.41
N TRP A 266 1.04 8.51 7.68
CA TRP A 266 1.82 7.40 8.24
C TRP A 266 2.82 7.86 9.31
N GLN A 267 3.40 9.05 9.13
CA GLN A 267 4.44 9.59 10.01
C GLN A 267 3.86 10.22 11.27
N TYR A 268 2.73 10.91 11.18
CA TYR A 268 2.27 11.83 12.23
C TYR A 268 0.92 11.49 12.84
N LEU A 269 0.10 10.58 12.27
CA LEU A 269 -1.24 10.29 12.78
C LEU A 269 -1.21 9.76 14.22
N SER A 270 -0.41 8.74 14.50
CA SER A 270 -0.29 8.15 15.85
C SER A 270 0.19 9.20 16.86
N LEU A 271 1.15 10.04 16.48
CA LEU A 271 1.67 11.11 17.33
C LEU A 271 0.66 12.23 17.57
N SER A 272 -0.12 12.58 16.53
CA SER A 272 -1.20 13.55 16.64
C SER A 272 -2.29 13.07 17.61
N ILE A 273 -2.68 11.80 17.53
CA ILE A 273 -3.66 11.21 18.45
C ILE A 273 -3.12 11.21 19.88
N ALA A 274 -1.90 10.75 20.11
CA ALA A 274 -1.29 10.74 21.43
C ALA A 274 -1.24 12.17 22.04
N ARG A 275 -0.75 13.16 21.27
CA ARG A 275 -0.61 14.53 21.73
C ARG A 275 -1.94 15.19 22.06
N HIS A 276 -2.92 15.08 21.16
CA HIS A 276 -4.14 15.91 21.24
C HIS A 276 -5.34 15.20 21.86
N SER A 277 -5.47 13.87 21.70
CA SER A 277 -6.59 13.12 22.27
C SER A 277 -6.28 12.52 23.64
N PHE A 278 -4.99 12.22 23.90
CA PHE A 278 -4.54 11.64 25.17
C PHE A 278 -3.67 12.61 26.01
N ASN A 279 -3.49 13.85 25.57
CA ASN A 279 -2.64 14.86 26.24
C ASN A 279 -1.21 14.37 26.51
N ALA A 280 -0.66 13.55 25.62
CA ALA A 280 0.63 12.92 25.75
C ALA A 280 1.58 13.35 24.60
N PRO A 281 2.23 14.56 24.72
CA PRO A 281 3.03 15.12 23.62
C PRO A 281 4.39 14.44 23.44
N THR A 282 4.90 13.77 24.46
CA THR A 282 6.23 13.13 24.46
C THR A 282 6.15 11.68 24.92
N PRO A 283 7.12 10.82 24.56
CA PRO A 283 7.20 9.45 25.05
C PRO A 283 7.21 9.30 26.58
N ASP A 284 7.68 10.33 27.30
CA ASP A 284 7.69 10.37 28.77
C ASP A 284 6.30 10.64 29.37
N SER A 285 5.35 11.12 28.55
CA SER A 285 4.01 11.45 29.01
C SER A 285 3.25 10.17 29.37
N PRO A 286 2.48 10.18 30.47
CA PRO A 286 1.49 9.14 30.72
C PRO A 286 0.56 8.99 29.51
N ASN A 287 0.08 7.77 29.25
CA ASN A 287 -0.83 7.44 28.16
C ASN A 287 -0.28 7.62 26.74
N PHE A 288 1.02 7.93 26.55
CA PHE A 288 1.58 8.07 25.20
C PHE A 288 1.49 6.77 24.41
N ALA A 289 1.84 5.63 25.02
CA ALA A 289 1.79 4.33 24.37
C ALA A 289 0.36 3.92 24.00
N GLU A 290 -0.60 4.17 24.90
CA GLU A 290 -2.02 3.95 24.63
C GLU A 290 -2.49 4.84 23.48
N GLY A 291 -2.27 6.16 23.57
CA GLY A 291 -2.67 7.12 22.55
C GLY A 291 -2.06 6.84 21.17
N ALA A 292 -0.78 6.49 21.13
CA ALA A 292 -0.11 6.10 19.90
C ALA A 292 -0.72 4.81 19.29
N SER A 293 -1.14 3.86 20.13
CA SER A 293 -1.78 2.61 19.68
C SER A 293 -3.14 2.84 19.02
N TYR A 294 -3.86 3.92 19.37
CA TYR A 294 -5.09 4.33 18.67
C TYR A 294 -4.83 4.75 17.21
N GLY A 295 -3.58 5.06 16.84
CA GLY A 295 -3.20 5.16 15.43
C GLY A 295 -3.49 3.89 14.63
N GLY A 296 -3.29 2.70 15.22
CA GLY A 296 -3.68 1.43 14.62
C GLY A 296 -5.19 1.32 14.39
N ILE A 297 -6.01 1.73 15.37
CA ILE A 297 -7.48 1.77 15.23
C ILE A 297 -7.91 2.74 14.12
N ALA A 298 -7.25 3.88 14.02
CA ALA A 298 -7.51 4.84 12.94
C ALA A 298 -7.27 4.21 11.55
N PHE A 299 -6.20 3.45 11.39
CA PHE A 299 -5.95 2.67 10.16
C PHE A 299 -6.99 1.56 9.93
N ILE A 300 -7.50 0.93 10.98
CA ILE A 300 -8.60 -0.05 10.86
C ILE A 300 -9.85 0.62 10.31
N VAL A 301 -10.26 1.77 10.85
CA VAL A 301 -11.44 2.52 10.36
C VAL A 301 -11.26 2.87 8.88
N MET A 302 -10.07 3.37 8.50
CA MET A 302 -9.73 3.64 7.10
C MET A 302 -9.87 2.39 6.22
N ASN A 303 -9.27 1.26 6.63
CA ASN A 303 -9.27 0.03 5.83
C ASN A 303 -10.66 -0.58 5.70
N VAL A 304 -11.45 -0.62 6.78
CA VAL A 304 -12.85 -1.10 6.74
C VAL A 304 -13.68 -0.24 5.79
N THR A 305 -13.55 1.09 5.90
CA THR A 305 -14.23 2.02 4.98
C THR A 305 -13.80 1.78 3.53
N THR A 306 -12.53 1.56 3.29
CA THR A 306 -12.00 1.26 1.95
C THR A 306 -12.61 -0.01 1.35
N VAL A 307 -12.77 -1.06 2.16
CA VAL A 307 -13.43 -2.32 1.73
C VAL A 307 -14.88 -2.06 1.37
N VAL A 308 -15.63 -1.33 2.19
CA VAL A 308 -17.02 -0.96 1.88
C VAL A 308 -17.10 -0.15 0.58
N MET A 309 -16.21 0.82 0.41
CA MET A 309 -16.15 1.65 -0.79
C MET A 309 -15.78 0.86 -2.04
N ALA A 310 -15.01 -0.22 -1.94
CA ALA A 310 -14.68 -1.07 -3.08
C ALA A 310 -15.93 -1.67 -3.76
N PHE A 311 -16.99 -1.96 -2.98
CA PHE A 311 -18.28 -2.42 -3.51
C PHE A 311 -19.13 -1.28 -4.08
N LEU A 312 -19.01 -0.07 -3.55
CA LEU A 312 -19.81 1.09 -3.99
C LEU A 312 -19.18 1.82 -5.19
N LEU A 313 -17.86 1.73 -5.32
CA LEU A 313 -17.08 2.49 -6.30
C LEU A 313 -17.55 2.29 -7.75
N PRO A 314 -17.85 1.08 -8.24
CA PRO A 314 -18.36 0.89 -9.60
C PRO A 314 -19.67 1.64 -9.86
N SER A 315 -20.61 1.61 -8.90
CA SER A 315 -21.89 2.30 -9.01
C SER A 315 -21.73 3.83 -9.02
N ILE A 316 -20.80 4.36 -8.19
CA ILE A 316 -20.51 5.79 -8.17
C ILE A 316 -19.86 6.22 -9.49
N VAL A 317 -18.90 5.43 -10.00
CA VAL A 317 -18.25 5.69 -11.29
C VAL A 317 -19.25 5.69 -12.44
N LYS A 318 -20.21 4.75 -12.43
CA LYS A 318 -21.30 4.72 -13.43
C LYS A 318 -22.19 5.97 -13.36
N ALA A 319 -22.46 6.49 -12.17
CA ALA A 319 -23.36 7.62 -11.96
C ALA A 319 -22.76 8.98 -12.36
N ILE A 320 -21.49 9.24 -12.02
CA ILE A 320 -20.87 10.58 -12.19
C ILE A 320 -19.57 10.57 -13.00
N GLY A 321 -19.18 9.41 -13.55
CA GLY A 321 -17.95 9.23 -14.32
C GLY A 321 -16.69 9.09 -13.45
N THR A 322 -15.65 8.46 -14.01
CA THR A 322 -14.41 8.10 -13.28
C THR A 322 -13.68 9.32 -12.74
N ARG A 323 -13.57 10.39 -13.54
CA ARG A 323 -12.87 11.63 -13.19
C ARG A 323 -13.52 12.35 -12.02
N MET A 324 -14.85 12.53 -12.06
CA MET A 324 -15.60 13.23 -11.01
C MET A 324 -15.65 12.39 -9.73
N THR A 325 -15.79 11.08 -9.84
CA THR A 325 -15.69 10.16 -8.71
C THR A 325 -14.35 10.35 -7.98
N TYR A 326 -13.23 10.37 -8.73
CA TYR A 326 -11.91 10.56 -8.12
C TYR A 326 -11.81 11.90 -7.39
N ALA A 327 -12.27 13.00 -8.02
CA ALA A 327 -12.25 14.33 -7.39
C ALA A 327 -13.09 14.38 -6.11
N VAL A 328 -14.34 13.89 -6.14
CA VAL A 328 -15.26 13.92 -4.98
C VAL A 328 -14.70 13.10 -3.82
N LEU A 329 -14.21 11.89 -4.08
CA LEU A 329 -13.68 11.02 -3.03
C LEU A 329 -12.39 11.60 -2.41
N LEU A 330 -11.54 12.28 -3.18
CA LEU A 330 -10.38 13.01 -2.66
C LEU A 330 -10.81 14.19 -1.77
N VAL A 331 -11.87 14.92 -2.13
CA VAL A 331 -12.42 15.98 -1.26
C VAL A 331 -12.89 15.39 0.06
N CYS A 332 -13.58 14.25 0.07
CA CYS A 332 -13.99 13.57 1.31
C CYS A 332 -12.79 13.28 2.22
N GLY A 333 -11.68 12.76 1.66
CA GLY A 333 -10.46 12.52 2.43
C GLY A 333 -9.80 13.81 2.93
N GLY A 334 -9.76 14.85 2.09
CA GLY A 334 -9.24 16.15 2.45
C GLY A 334 -10.02 16.78 3.63
N ILE A 335 -11.34 16.74 3.57
CA ILE A 335 -12.23 17.17 4.67
C ILE A 335 -11.95 16.32 5.92
N GLY A 336 -11.82 14.99 5.79
CA GLY A 336 -11.52 14.09 6.89
C GLY A 336 -10.26 14.56 7.66
N PHE A 337 -9.14 14.79 6.98
CA PHE A 337 -7.92 15.25 7.62
C PHE A 337 -8.05 16.65 8.23
N ILE A 338 -8.65 17.60 7.52
CA ILE A 338 -8.80 18.99 8.01
C ILE A 338 -9.73 19.03 9.24
N SER A 339 -10.77 18.20 9.27
CA SER A 339 -11.72 18.13 10.39
C SER A 339 -11.08 17.67 11.70
N MET A 340 -9.93 16.98 11.65
CA MET A 340 -9.19 16.61 12.86
C MET A 340 -8.70 17.82 13.67
N LEU A 341 -8.60 19.01 13.05
CA LEU A 341 -8.32 20.26 13.78
C LEU A 341 -9.43 20.65 14.76
N LEU A 342 -10.67 20.26 14.48
CA LEU A 342 -11.85 20.75 15.19
C LEU A 342 -12.16 19.96 16.46
N THR A 343 -11.44 18.85 16.70
CA THR A 343 -11.76 17.96 17.81
C THR A 343 -10.51 17.31 18.42
N THR A 344 -10.60 17.06 19.72
CA THR A 344 -9.65 16.21 20.47
C THR A 344 -10.32 14.92 20.94
N ASN A 345 -11.63 14.79 20.74
CA ASN A 345 -12.36 13.57 21.09
C ASN A 345 -11.94 12.44 20.16
N ILE A 346 -11.42 11.36 20.74
CA ILE A 346 -10.88 10.23 19.98
C ILE A 346 -11.93 9.60 19.05
N THR A 347 -13.18 9.47 19.48
CA THR A 347 -14.24 8.89 18.65
C THR A 347 -14.50 9.74 17.41
N LEU A 348 -14.49 11.06 17.53
CA LEU A 348 -14.65 11.98 16.40
C LEU A 348 -13.42 11.96 15.49
N VAL A 349 -12.21 11.88 16.04
CA VAL A 349 -10.97 11.73 15.26
C VAL A 349 -11.01 10.44 14.45
N LEU A 350 -11.42 9.32 15.05
CA LEU A 350 -11.60 8.05 14.34
C LEU A 350 -12.68 8.15 13.25
N SER A 351 -13.77 8.88 13.51
CA SER A 351 -14.82 9.11 12.51
C SER A 351 -14.32 9.91 11.30
N CYS A 352 -13.37 10.85 11.48
CA CYS A 352 -12.73 11.55 10.38
C CYS A 352 -11.98 10.60 9.42
N MET A 353 -11.48 9.47 9.93
CA MET A 353 -10.80 8.46 9.11
C MET A 353 -11.74 7.75 8.12
N ILE A 354 -13.06 7.83 8.29
CA ILE A 354 -14.03 7.38 7.29
C ILE A 354 -13.83 8.15 5.98
N GLY A 355 -13.74 9.47 6.05
CA GLY A 355 -13.44 10.31 4.87
C GLY A 355 -12.12 9.93 4.20
N VAL A 356 -11.09 9.62 5.01
CA VAL A 356 -9.78 9.18 4.50
C VAL A 356 -9.89 7.82 3.82
N GLY A 357 -10.63 6.86 4.38
CA GLY A 357 -10.87 5.55 3.78
C GLY A 357 -11.63 5.63 2.45
N ILE A 358 -12.60 6.55 2.35
CA ILE A 358 -13.29 6.87 1.10
C ILE A 358 -12.29 7.31 0.03
N ALA A 359 -11.40 8.26 0.34
CA ALA A 359 -10.39 8.73 -0.59
C ALA A 359 -9.36 7.63 -0.93
N TRP A 360 -8.94 6.84 0.06
CA TRP A 360 -7.97 5.77 -0.14
C TRP A 360 -8.45 4.74 -1.16
N SER A 361 -9.75 4.38 -1.14
CA SER A 361 -10.33 3.46 -2.13
C SER A 361 -10.15 3.97 -3.58
N ALA A 362 -10.31 5.27 -3.79
CA ALA A 362 -10.12 5.90 -5.10
C ALA A 362 -8.64 5.99 -5.49
N ILE A 363 -7.75 6.37 -4.55
CA ILE A 363 -6.31 6.53 -4.77
C ILE A 363 -5.65 5.23 -5.25
N ILE A 364 -6.07 4.09 -4.69
CA ILE A 364 -5.49 2.79 -5.04
C ILE A 364 -6.14 2.14 -6.26
N THR A 365 -7.29 2.63 -6.73
CA THR A 365 -8.06 1.96 -7.80
C THR A 365 -8.12 2.80 -9.07
N ILE A 366 -8.59 4.05 -8.99
CA ILE A 366 -8.96 4.85 -10.15
C ILE A 366 -7.78 5.16 -11.09
N PRO A 367 -6.58 5.53 -10.62
CA PRO A 367 -5.45 5.80 -11.51
C PRO A 367 -5.03 4.59 -12.35
N PHE A 368 -5.16 3.38 -11.81
CA PHE A 368 -4.87 2.16 -12.55
C PHE A 368 -5.91 1.93 -13.66
N ILE A 369 -7.19 2.09 -13.35
CA ILE A 369 -8.28 2.00 -14.34
C ILE A 369 -8.07 3.00 -15.47
N MET A 370 -7.83 4.27 -15.14
CA MET A 370 -7.59 5.32 -16.13
C MET A 370 -6.36 5.03 -16.99
N THR A 371 -5.27 4.55 -16.40
CA THR A 371 -4.05 4.24 -17.13
C THR A 371 -4.26 3.10 -18.11
N THR A 372 -4.91 2.02 -17.70
CA THR A 372 -5.18 0.86 -18.58
C THR A 372 -6.04 1.20 -19.78
N SER A 373 -6.86 2.26 -19.71
CA SER A 373 -7.72 2.69 -20.83
C SER A 373 -7.00 3.56 -21.88
N ILE A 374 -5.86 4.15 -21.54
CA ILE A 374 -5.14 5.09 -22.44
C ILE A 374 -3.81 4.58 -22.94
N VAL A 375 -3.26 3.50 -22.36
CA VAL A 375 -1.96 2.97 -22.76
C VAL A 375 -2.11 1.72 -23.65
N PRO A 376 -1.16 1.50 -24.60
CA PRO A 376 -1.19 0.30 -25.42
C PRO A 376 -1.03 -0.97 -24.59
N GLN A 377 -1.87 -1.99 -24.83
CA GLN A 377 -1.86 -3.27 -24.11
C GLN A 377 -0.48 -3.95 -24.08
N LYS A 378 0.29 -3.82 -25.19
CA LYS A 378 1.64 -4.39 -25.31
C LYS A 378 2.66 -3.77 -24.34
N ARG A 379 2.44 -2.53 -23.86
CA ARG A 379 3.34 -1.78 -22.98
C ARG A 379 2.75 -1.54 -21.58
N ILE A 380 1.66 -2.24 -21.23
CA ILE A 380 0.92 -1.99 -19.97
C ILE A 380 1.83 -2.17 -18.74
N GLY A 381 2.70 -3.18 -18.73
CA GLY A 381 3.65 -3.42 -17.64
C GLY A 381 4.62 -2.26 -17.40
N VAL A 382 5.12 -1.67 -18.47
CA VAL A 382 6.03 -0.50 -18.40
C VAL A 382 5.31 0.70 -17.79
N TYR A 383 4.08 0.98 -18.21
CA TYR A 383 3.28 2.08 -17.67
C TYR A 383 2.81 1.82 -16.23
N MET A 384 2.63 0.55 -15.81
CA MET A 384 2.41 0.22 -14.40
C MET A 384 3.65 0.52 -13.55
N GLY A 385 4.85 0.22 -14.06
CA GLY A 385 6.11 0.63 -13.45
C GLY A 385 6.24 2.16 -13.33
N LEU A 386 5.83 2.90 -14.36
CA LEU A 386 5.79 4.36 -14.31
C LEU A 386 4.79 4.89 -13.28
N LEU A 387 3.61 4.25 -13.15
CA LEU A 387 2.65 4.58 -12.09
C LEU A 387 3.22 4.34 -10.69
N ASN A 388 4.05 3.30 -10.51
CA ASN A 388 4.75 3.08 -9.26
C ASN A 388 5.78 4.19 -8.98
N ALA A 389 6.50 4.67 -10.00
CA ALA A 389 7.36 5.84 -9.86
C ALA A 389 6.56 7.10 -9.46
N PHE A 390 5.34 7.28 -9.98
CA PHE A 390 4.41 8.35 -9.58
C PHE A 390 3.95 8.25 -8.11
N ILE A 391 4.06 7.08 -7.51
CA ILE A 391 3.83 6.85 -6.09
C ILE A 391 5.07 7.22 -5.28
N CYS A 392 6.22 6.68 -5.66
CA CYS A 392 7.44 6.74 -4.85
C CYS A 392 8.13 8.11 -4.90
N ILE A 393 8.20 8.75 -6.08
CA ILE A 393 8.90 10.03 -6.26
C ILE A 393 8.32 11.14 -5.37
N PRO A 394 6.99 11.38 -5.33
CA PRO A 394 6.43 12.41 -4.45
C PRO A 394 6.66 12.12 -2.96
N GLN A 395 6.66 10.85 -2.55
CA GLN A 395 6.97 10.46 -1.17
C GLN A 395 8.43 10.73 -0.80
N ILE A 396 9.37 10.43 -1.72
CA ILE A 396 10.78 10.78 -1.52
C ILE A 396 10.92 12.30 -1.37
N PHE A 397 10.23 13.07 -2.21
CA PHE A 397 10.26 14.52 -2.14
C PHE A 397 9.65 15.05 -0.83
N ASN A 398 8.53 14.49 -0.38
CA ASN A 398 7.97 14.79 0.94
C ASN A 398 9.02 14.51 2.03
N ASN A 399 9.55 13.30 2.08
CA ASN A 399 10.46 12.85 3.13
C ASN A 399 11.74 13.68 3.21
N LEU A 400 12.21 14.23 2.10
CA LEU A 400 13.39 15.09 2.06
C LEU A 400 13.07 16.55 2.42
N THR A 401 11.84 17.00 2.23
CA THR A 401 11.52 18.42 2.35
C THR A 401 10.82 18.79 3.67
N VAL A 402 10.08 17.87 4.29
CA VAL A 402 9.28 18.17 5.51
C VAL A 402 10.11 18.74 6.64
N GLY A 403 11.32 18.20 6.87
CA GLY A 403 12.20 18.67 7.94
C GLY A 403 12.56 20.16 7.86
N PHE A 404 12.55 20.77 6.67
CA PHE A 404 12.87 22.19 6.51
C PHE A 404 11.76 23.13 6.98
N TYR A 405 10.51 22.67 7.00
CA TYR A 405 9.37 23.53 7.33
C TYR A 405 8.49 22.98 8.47
N TYR A 406 8.83 21.81 9.05
CA TYR A 406 8.04 21.22 10.12
C TYR A 406 7.91 22.15 11.34
N ASP A 407 9.02 22.68 11.82
CA ASP A 407 9.01 23.56 12.99
C ASP A 407 8.50 24.98 12.68
N THR A 408 8.73 25.48 11.47
CA THR A 408 8.36 26.84 11.07
C THR A 408 6.92 26.92 10.58
N LEU A 409 6.57 26.23 9.50
CA LEU A 409 5.25 26.30 8.87
C LEU A 409 4.22 25.45 9.64
N LEU A 410 4.62 24.23 10.04
CA LEU A 410 3.73 23.31 10.77
C LEU A 410 3.78 23.53 12.29
N LYS A 411 4.61 24.48 12.78
CA LYS A 411 4.73 24.87 14.20
C LYS A 411 5.11 23.68 15.12
N GLY A 412 5.82 22.69 14.62
CA GLY A 412 6.18 21.48 15.36
C GLY A 412 4.96 20.69 15.85
N ASP A 413 3.83 20.76 15.16
CA ASP A 413 2.61 20.08 15.55
C ASP A 413 2.24 19.01 14.51
N PRO A 414 2.19 17.70 14.90
CA PRO A 414 1.83 16.61 14.02
C PRO A 414 0.42 16.74 13.44
N ARG A 415 -0.51 17.43 14.12
CA ARG A 415 -1.85 17.71 13.60
C ARG A 415 -1.83 18.59 12.36
N ASN A 416 -0.95 19.62 12.35
CA ASN A 416 -0.81 20.50 11.20
C ASN A 416 -0.24 19.77 9.97
N ALA A 417 0.57 18.73 10.17
CA ALA A 417 1.02 17.85 9.09
C ALA A 417 -0.16 17.08 8.46
N LEU A 418 -1.11 16.60 9.27
CA LEU A 418 -2.33 15.96 8.75
C LEU A 418 -3.22 16.96 8.00
N VAL A 419 -3.31 18.19 8.44
CA VAL A 419 -4.03 19.26 7.72
C VAL A 419 -3.40 19.52 6.35
N LEU A 420 -2.06 19.56 6.28
CA LEU A 420 -1.34 19.72 5.02
C LEU A 420 -1.61 18.52 4.09
N CYS A 421 -1.71 17.29 4.61
CA CYS A 421 -2.18 16.13 3.85
C CYS A 421 -3.57 16.39 3.26
N GLY A 422 -4.51 16.90 4.07
CA GLY A 422 -5.86 17.25 3.62
C GLY A 422 -5.86 18.30 2.51
N ILE A 423 -5.05 19.36 2.65
CA ILE A 423 -4.88 20.38 1.61
C ILE A 423 -4.33 19.77 0.32
N CYS A 424 -3.34 18.87 0.41
CA CYS A 424 -2.82 18.15 -0.75
C CYS A 424 -3.91 17.32 -1.45
N PHE A 425 -4.82 16.69 -0.71
CA PHE A 425 -5.93 15.95 -1.29
C PHE A 425 -6.94 16.86 -2.02
N ILE A 426 -7.22 18.03 -1.47
CA ILE A 426 -8.07 19.04 -2.14
C ILE A 426 -7.39 19.53 -3.43
N LEU A 427 -6.09 19.83 -3.40
CA LEU A 427 -5.33 20.21 -4.60
C LEU A 427 -5.33 19.09 -5.64
N ALA A 428 -5.18 17.84 -5.23
CA ALA A 428 -5.30 16.68 -6.10
C ALA A 428 -6.70 16.58 -6.72
N ALA A 429 -7.75 16.82 -5.95
CA ALA A 429 -9.13 16.85 -6.45
C ALA A 429 -9.32 17.93 -7.53
N VAL A 430 -8.75 19.11 -7.33
CA VAL A 430 -8.73 20.17 -8.36
C VAL A 430 -7.98 19.70 -9.61
N CYS A 431 -6.84 19.04 -9.46
CA CYS A 431 -6.09 18.47 -10.59
C CYS A 431 -6.90 17.42 -11.36
N CYS A 432 -7.78 16.66 -10.72
CA CYS A 432 -8.66 15.70 -11.41
C CYS A 432 -9.54 16.39 -12.47
N LEU A 433 -9.97 17.64 -12.23
CA LEU A 433 -10.83 18.37 -13.17
C LEU A 433 -10.14 18.68 -14.51
N PHE A 434 -8.81 18.64 -14.54
CA PHE A 434 -8.01 18.85 -15.75
C PHE A 434 -7.69 17.56 -16.51
N ILE A 435 -8.11 16.38 -16.01
CA ILE A 435 -7.96 15.12 -16.74
C ILE A 435 -8.94 15.13 -17.91
N PRO A 436 -8.50 14.81 -19.16
CA PRO A 436 -9.39 14.77 -20.33
C PRO A 436 -10.49 13.70 -20.17
N LYS A 437 -11.70 13.97 -20.65
CA LYS A 437 -12.80 12.98 -20.62
C LYS A 437 -12.49 11.72 -21.43
N THR A 438 -11.60 11.82 -22.43
CA THR A 438 -11.13 10.67 -23.24
C THR A 438 -10.36 9.62 -22.44
N VAL A 439 -10.03 9.87 -21.18
CA VAL A 439 -9.38 8.94 -20.24
C VAL A 439 -10.41 8.04 -19.54
N GLU A 440 -11.69 8.28 -19.72
CA GLU A 440 -12.75 7.42 -19.17
C GLU A 440 -12.77 6.06 -19.88
N PRO A 441 -12.89 4.96 -19.14
CA PRO A 441 -12.84 3.61 -19.73
C PRO A 441 -14.03 3.38 -20.69
N LYS A 442 -13.75 2.93 -21.90
CA LYS A 442 -14.75 2.66 -22.94
C LYS A 442 -15.73 1.54 -22.58
N TYR A 443 -15.34 0.59 -21.71
CA TYR A 443 -16.21 -0.51 -21.32
C TYR A 443 -17.45 -0.07 -20.52
N ILE A 444 -17.45 1.14 -19.95
CA ILE A 444 -18.62 1.71 -19.29
C ILE A 444 -19.68 2.09 -20.35
N THR A 445 -19.23 2.65 -21.47
CA THR A 445 -20.13 2.97 -22.62
C THR A 445 -20.64 1.71 -23.32
N GLU A 446 -19.82 0.67 -23.45
CA GLU A 446 -20.24 -0.59 -24.10
C GLU A 446 -21.26 -1.38 -23.26
N ILE A 447 -21.17 -1.33 -21.93
CA ILE A 447 -22.15 -1.95 -21.04
C ILE A 447 -23.48 -1.16 -21.09
N ASP A 448 -23.42 0.18 -21.08
CA ASP A 448 -24.60 1.01 -21.17
C ASP A 448 -25.30 0.83 -22.54
N GLU A 449 -24.55 0.73 -23.65
CA GLU A 449 -25.11 0.41 -24.98
C GLU A 449 -25.71 -1.01 -25.05
N GLN A 450 -25.13 -1.99 -24.36
CA GLN A 450 -25.71 -3.33 -24.30
C GLN A 450 -26.96 -3.39 -23.42
N GLU A 451 -27.00 -2.67 -22.28
CA GLU A 451 -28.18 -2.56 -21.44
C GLU A 451 -29.31 -1.77 -22.14
N GLU A 452 -29.03 -0.67 -22.88
CA GLU A 452 -30.00 0.06 -23.69
C GLU A 452 -30.55 -0.79 -24.84
N ASN A 453 -29.70 -1.55 -25.53
CA ASN A 453 -30.14 -2.45 -26.58
C ASN A 453 -31.04 -3.58 -26.05
N LEU A 454 -30.68 -4.15 -24.87
CA LEU A 454 -31.52 -5.16 -24.20
C LEU A 454 -32.87 -4.59 -23.75
N GLN A 455 -32.89 -3.34 -23.23
CA GLN A 455 -34.13 -2.67 -22.84
C GLN A 455 -34.98 -2.28 -24.07
N GLY A 456 -34.34 -1.90 -25.17
CA GLY A 456 -35.00 -1.63 -26.46
C GLY A 456 -35.66 -2.88 -27.06
N ASP A 457 -34.98 -4.03 -27.01
CA ASP A 457 -35.52 -5.31 -27.48
C ASP A 457 -36.71 -5.80 -26.61
N PHE A 458 -36.67 -5.58 -25.30
CA PHE A 458 -37.80 -5.88 -24.40
C PHE A 458 -39.00 -4.94 -24.60
N ALA A 459 -38.78 -3.71 -25.05
CA ALA A 459 -39.86 -2.77 -25.37
C ALA A 459 -40.50 -3.04 -26.74
N ALA A 460 -39.72 -3.63 -27.67
CA ALA A 460 -40.21 -3.98 -29.01
C ALA A 460 -41.04 -5.29 -29.06
N VAL A 461 -40.96 -6.11 -27.99
CA VAL A 461 -41.66 -7.40 -27.85
C VAL A 461 -43.02 -7.24 -27.10
N LYS A 462 -43.36 -6.04 -26.66
CA LYS A 462 -44.68 -5.70 -26.11
C LYS A 462 -45.52 -4.94 -27.17
#